data_537a31a5ac47cce169a2f0952c73995e
#
_entry.id   537a31a5ac47cce169a2f0952c73995e
#
_cell.length_a   1.000
_cell.length_b   1.000
_cell.length_c   1.000
_cell.angle_alpha   90.00
_cell.angle_beta   90.00
_cell.angle_gamma   90.00
#
_symmetry.space_group_name_H-M   'P 1'
#
loop_
_entity.id
_entity.type
_entity.pdbx_description
1 polymer ?
#
loop_
_entity_poly.entity_id
_entity_poly.type
_entity_poly.pdbx_seq_one_letter_code
_entity_poly.pdbx_strand_id
1 'polypeptide(L)'
;MNMRNMSEKLLEKINELSTPVKIMHVCGSHEHTIMENGIRSLLPDEVEIIAGPGCPVCVVPSREIDEALELIDRGITITTFGDMLRVPGSERSLADAKAEGGDVRVVYGINRAIEIAEKEDNDVAFISAGFETTAPTTAAELLSTPPENFSVLSCHRLIPPAIDFLINSGETSLNALIQPGHVCTIIGTKPFEYFSTDFGIPQAVAGFNPLDILMSV
;
A
#
# COMPACT_ATOMS: atom_id res chain seq x y z
N MET A 1 -4.58 -33.12 -0.58
CA MET A 1 -5.65 -32.69 0.36
C MET A 1 -6.42 -31.60 -0.37
N ASN A 2 -7.75 -31.65 -0.45
CA ASN A 2 -8.55 -30.67 -1.19
C ASN A 2 -8.54 -29.34 -0.37
N MET A 3 -8.40 -28.18 -1.04
CA MET A 3 -8.38 -26.84 -0.41
C MET A 3 -9.57 -26.61 0.54
N ARG A 4 -10.75 -27.08 0.17
CA ARG A 4 -11.96 -26.98 1.00
C ARG A 4 -11.80 -27.69 2.35
N ASN A 5 -11.27 -28.90 2.37
CA ASN A 5 -11.03 -29.66 3.60
C ASN A 5 -9.94 -28.98 4.49
N MET A 6 -9.01 -28.24 3.87
CA MET A 6 -7.99 -27.48 4.60
C MET A 6 -8.58 -26.24 5.26
N SER A 7 -9.42 -25.49 4.55
CA SER A 7 -10.11 -24.32 5.10
C SER A 7 -11.02 -24.71 6.27
N GLU A 8 -11.80 -25.78 6.14
CA GLU A 8 -12.68 -26.29 7.21
C GLU A 8 -11.89 -26.62 8.48
N LYS A 9 -10.75 -27.31 8.36
CA LYS A 9 -9.88 -27.64 9.49
C LYS A 9 -9.21 -26.44 10.13
N LEU A 10 -8.85 -25.41 9.32
CA LEU A 10 -8.29 -24.17 9.87
C LEU A 10 -9.35 -23.41 10.66
N LEU A 11 -10.57 -23.29 10.13
CA LEU A 11 -11.66 -22.65 10.84
C LEU A 11 -12.04 -23.39 12.12
N GLU A 12 -12.03 -24.73 12.14
CA GLU A 12 -12.23 -25.52 13.35
C GLU A 12 -11.19 -25.15 14.42
N LYS A 13 -9.89 -25.06 14.04
CA LYS A 13 -8.81 -24.66 14.98
C LYS A 13 -8.94 -23.23 15.46
N ILE A 14 -9.29 -22.30 14.57
CA ILE A 14 -9.48 -20.90 14.94
C ILE A 14 -10.66 -20.78 15.91
N ASN A 15 -11.72 -21.55 15.72
CA ASN A 15 -12.88 -21.57 16.63
C ASN A 15 -12.59 -22.19 18.02
N GLU A 16 -11.43 -22.84 18.21
CA GLU A 16 -10.98 -23.31 19.54
C GLU A 16 -10.34 -22.19 20.37
N LEU A 17 -10.06 -21.01 19.76
CA LEU A 17 -9.52 -19.88 20.50
C LEU A 17 -10.54 -19.35 21.49
N SER A 18 -10.11 -19.23 22.74
CA SER A 18 -10.93 -18.74 23.86
C SER A 18 -10.47 -17.40 24.43
N THR A 19 -9.37 -16.87 23.90
CA THR A 19 -8.79 -15.60 24.32
C THR A 19 -8.94 -14.59 23.17
N PRO A 20 -9.47 -13.37 23.44
CA PRO A 20 -9.58 -12.35 22.42
C PRO A 20 -8.21 -12.00 21.78
N VAL A 21 -8.15 -12.01 20.48
CA VAL A 21 -6.96 -11.64 19.70
C VAL A 21 -7.32 -10.59 18.64
N LYS A 22 -6.52 -9.53 18.59
CA LYS A 22 -6.61 -8.49 17.58
C LYS A 22 -5.41 -8.59 16.64
N ILE A 23 -5.68 -8.90 15.38
CA ILE A 23 -4.68 -9.13 14.34
C ILE A 23 -4.76 -7.99 13.33
N MET A 24 -3.64 -7.31 13.08
CA MET A 24 -3.58 -6.27 12.04
C MET A 24 -2.88 -6.82 10.79
N HIS A 25 -3.58 -6.80 9.66
CA HIS A 25 -2.94 -7.02 8.36
C HIS A 25 -2.49 -5.70 7.74
N VAL A 26 -1.35 -5.71 7.04
CA VAL A 26 -0.73 -4.49 6.52
C VAL A 26 -0.67 -4.52 5.00
N CYS A 27 -1.82 -4.80 4.35
CA CYS A 27 -1.90 -4.85 2.89
C CYS A 27 -3.33 -4.60 2.39
N GLY A 28 -3.49 -3.69 1.43
CA GLY A 28 -4.78 -3.47 0.76
C GLY A 28 -5.30 -4.70 0.01
N SER A 29 -4.40 -5.52 -0.56
CA SER A 29 -4.79 -6.77 -1.22
C SER A 29 -5.29 -7.82 -0.23
N HIS A 30 -4.75 -7.86 1.00
CA HIS A 30 -5.32 -8.70 2.06
C HIS A 30 -6.74 -8.24 2.41
N GLU A 31 -6.94 -6.93 2.59
CA GLU A 31 -8.28 -6.38 2.87
C GLU A 31 -9.29 -6.75 1.79
N HIS A 32 -8.91 -6.60 0.51
CA HIS A 32 -9.74 -6.99 -0.62
C HIS A 32 -10.12 -8.47 -0.54
N THR A 33 -9.15 -9.36 -0.33
CA THR A 33 -9.39 -10.81 -0.21
C THR A 33 -10.29 -11.14 0.98
N ILE A 34 -10.08 -10.48 2.13
CA ILE A 34 -10.87 -10.66 3.34
C ILE A 34 -12.33 -10.27 3.11
N MET A 35 -12.56 -9.11 2.47
CA MET A 35 -13.90 -8.60 2.19
C MET A 35 -14.61 -9.42 1.12
N GLU A 36 -13.96 -9.70 -0.01
CA GLU A 36 -14.54 -10.43 -1.14
C GLU A 36 -14.99 -11.84 -0.76
N ASN A 37 -14.25 -12.50 0.14
CA ASN A 37 -14.53 -13.86 0.57
C ASN A 37 -15.25 -13.94 1.93
N GLY A 38 -15.63 -12.81 2.52
CA GLY A 38 -16.36 -12.77 3.78
C GLY A 38 -15.61 -13.40 4.96
N ILE A 39 -14.26 -13.37 4.95
CA ILE A 39 -13.44 -14.08 5.94
C ILE A 39 -13.79 -13.66 7.37
N ARG A 40 -14.02 -12.36 7.62
CA ARG A 40 -14.41 -11.88 8.96
C ARG A 40 -15.66 -12.56 9.51
N SER A 41 -16.61 -12.89 8.66
CA SER A 41 -17.86 -13.58 9.08
C SER A 41 -17.66 -15.06 9.37
N LEU A 42 -16.51 -15.64 9.03
CA LEU A 42 -16.17 -17.03 9.30
C LEU A 42 -15.37 -17.18 10.60
N LEU A 43 -14.87 -16.10 11.16
CA LEU A 43 -14.06 -16.10 12.37
C LEU A 43 -14.95 -16.00 13.61
N PRO A 44 -14.53 -16.58 14.75
CA PRO A 44 -15.24 -16.40 16.03
C PRO A 44 -15.10 -14.97 16.54
N ASP A 45 -15.99 -14.57 17.44
CA ASP A 45 -16.04 -13.23 18.05
C ASP A 45 -14.74 -12.86 18.79
N GLU A 46 -13.96 -13.85 19.19
CA GLU A 46 -12.66 -13.69 19.84
C GLU A 46 -11.56 -13.22 18.88
N VAL A 47 -11.74 -13.35 17.56
CA VAL A 47 -10.74 -12.98 16.55
C VAL A 47 -11.15 -11.74 15.79
N GLU A 48 -10.52 -10.62 16.10
CA GLU A 48 -10.70 -9.36 15.38
C GLU A 48 -9.57 -9.16 14.35
N ILE A 49 -9.90 -9.09 13.05
CA ILE A 49 -8.95 -8.72 12.00
C ILE A 49 -9.20 -7.26 11.59
N ILE A 50 -8.19 -6.43 11.76
CA ILE A 50 -8.21 -5.01 11.38
C ILE A 50 -7.24 -4.68 10.25
N ALA A 51 -7.58 -3.66 9.47
CA ALA A 51 -6.70 -3.13 8.43
C ALA A 51 -5.71 -2.12 9.02
N GLY A 52 -4.43 -2.31 8.72
CA GLY A 52 -3.37 -1.35 9.00
C GLY A 52 -3.02 -0.50 7.77
N PRO A 53 -1.91 0.25 7.79
CA PRO A 53 -1.52 1.22 6.75
C PRO A 53 -0.97 0.55 5.48
N GLY A 54 -1.71 -0.40 4.91
CA GLY A 54 -1.28 -1.25 3.79
C GLY A 54 -1.73 -0.80 2.40
N CYS A 55 -2.36 0.38 2.25
CA CYS A 55 -2.81 0.92 0.96
C CYS A 55 -1.99 2.17 0.63
N PRO A 56 -1.11 2.14 -0.40
CA PRO A 56 -0.23 3.27 -0.69
C PRO A 56 -0.99 4.53 -1.11
N VAL A 57 -2.11 4.39 -1.80
CA VAL A 57 -2.98 5.50 -2.22
C VAL A 57 -3.69 6.12 -1.01
N CYS A 58 -4.14 5.29 -0.07
CA CYS A 58 -4.91 5.73 1.09
C CYS A 58 -4.07 6.52 2.12
N VAL A 59 -2.76 6.36 2.10
CA VAL A 59 -1.82 7.04 3.02
C VAL A 59 -1.18 8.28 2.42
N VAL A 60 -1.53 8.66 1.19
CA VAL A 60 -1.09 9.93 0.59
C VAL A 60 -1.91 11.06 1.21
N PRO A 61 -1.28 12.03 1.89
CA PRO A 61 -1.99 13.16 2.46
C PRO A 61 -2.45 14.13 1.37
N SER A 62 -3.57 14.82 1.58
CA SER A 62 -4.12 15.82 0.64
C SER A 62 -3.09 16.87 0.24
N ARG A 63 -2.17 17.26 1.14
CA ARG A 63 -1.09 18.20 0.82
C ARG A 63 -0.25 17.77 -0.40
N GLU A 64 0.08 16.48 -0.54
CA GLU A 64 0.88 15.99 -1.68
C GLU A 64 0.06 16.04 -2.99
N ILE A 65 -1.27 15.90 -2.90
CA ILE A 65 -2.15 16.12 -4.05
C ILE A 65 -2.24 17.60 -4.38
N ASP A 66 -2.31 18.48 -3.37
CA ASP A 66 -2.31 19.94 -3.57
C ASP A 66 -1.02 20.43 -4.23
N GLU A 67 0.15 19.89 -3.82
CA GLU A 67 1.44 20.13 -4.47
C GLU A 67 1.40 19.75 -5.96
N ALA A 68 0.81 18.60 -6.30
CA ALA A 68 0.64 18.18 -7.68
C ALA A 68 -0.32 19.08 -8.47
N LEU A 69 -1.40 19.53 -7.84
CA LEU A 69 -2.35 20.49 -8.45
C LEU A 69 -1.68 21.84 -8.73
N GLU A 70 -0.83 22.33 -7.83
CA GLU A 70 -0.06 23.55 -8.05
C GLU A 70 0.91 23.41 -9.24
N LEU A 71 1.53 22.25 -9.44
CA LEU A 71 2.37 21.98 -10.61
C LEU A 71 1.54 22.04 -11.92
N ILE A 72 0.32 21.50 -11.92
CA ILE A 72 -0.60 21.60 -13.08
C ILE A 72 -0.93 23.06 -13.38
N ASP A 73 -1.25 23.85 -12.36
CA ASP A 73 -1.61 25.26 -12.52
C ASP A 73 -0.43 26.12 -13.04
N ARG A 74 0.80 25.63 -12.89
CA ARG A 74 2.03 26.21 -13.48
C ARG A 74 2.31 25.71 -14.90
N GLY A 75 1.47 24.86 -15.47
CA GLY A 75 1.61 24.33 -16.83
C GLY A 75 2.51 23.11 -16.95
N ILE A 76 2.88 22.47 -15.84
CA ILE A 76 3.68 21.23 -15.82
C ILE A 76 2.77 20.04 -16.16
N THR A 77 3.21 19.17 -17.05
CA THR A 77 2.52 17.92 -17.35
C THR A 77 2.65 16.94 -16.17
N ILE A 78 1.53 16.53 -15.61
CA ILE A 78 1.51 15.55 -14.53
C ILE A 78 1.27 14.15 -15.10
N THR A 79 2.11 13.22 -14.71
CA THR A 79 1.95 11.78 -14.97
C THR A 79 1.75 11.04 -13.67
N THR A 80 0.84 10.07 -13.60
CA THR A 80 0.55 9.34 -12.37
C THR A 80 -0.15 8.01 -12.64
N PHE A 81 -0.26 7.16 -11.61
CA PHE A 81 -1.08 5.94 -11.66
C PHE A 81 -2.58 6.28 -11.69
N GLY A 82 -3.37 5.40 -12.31
CA GLY A 82 -4.80 5.67 -12.52
C GLY A 82 -5.62 5.82 -11.25
N ASP A 83 -5.27 5.11 -10.20
CA ASP A 83 -5.93 5.17 -8.89
C ASP A 83 -5.67 6.49 -8.15
N MET A 84 -4.56 7.18 -8.45
CA MET A 84 -4.24 8.49 -7.89
C MET A 84 -5.15 9.62 -8.41
N LEU A 85 -5.79 9.46 -9.57
CA LEU A 85 -6.62 10.51 -10.16
C LEU A 85 -7.75 11.00 -9.26
N ARG A 86 -8.33 10.08 -8.47
CA ARG A 86 -9.50 10.36 -7.63
C ARG A 86 -9.15 10.62 -6.16
N VAL A 87 -7.87 10.61 -5.81
CA VAL A 87 -7.45 10.96 -4.46
C VAL A 87 -7.74 12.44 -4.24
N PRO A 88 -8.49 12.80 -3.19
CA PRO A 88 -8.86 14.19 -2.96
C PRO A 88 -7.66 14.99 -2.43
N GLY A 89 -7.42 16.15 -3.03
CA GLY A 89 -6.68 17.24 -2.41
C GLY A 89 -7.56 17.99 -1.41
N SER A 90 -7.15 19.19 -1.01
CA SER A 90 -7.93 20.04 -0.10
C SER A 90 -9.20 20.58 -0.75
N GLU A 91 -9.17 20.90 -2.04
CA GLU A 91 -10.30 21.51 -2.77
C GLU A 91 -10.78 20.65 -3.95
N ARG A 92 -9.86 20.00 -4.67
CA ARG A 92 -10.14 19.23 -5.88
C ARG A 92 -9.19 18.03 -6.01
N SER A 93 -9.47 17.13 -6.92
CA SER A 93 -8.64 15.99 -7.29
C SER A 93 -7.87 16.25 -8.59
N LEU A 94 -6.92 15.36 -8.92
CA LEU A 94 -6.25 15.39 -10.24
C LEU A 94 -7.24 15.14 -11.39
N ALA A 95 -8.31 14.37 -11.15
CA ALA A 95 -9.37 14.16 -12.16
C ALA A 95 -10.15 15.44 -12.45
N ASP A 96 -10.42 16.25 -11.41
CA ASP A 96 -11.08 17.54 -11.58
C ASP A 96 -10.17 18.52 -12.35
N ALA A 97 -8.89 18.63 -11.98
CA ALA A 97 -7.92 19.44 -12.69
C ALA A 97 -7.78 19.03 -14.17
N LYS A 98 -7.81 17.73 -14.45
CA LYS A 98 -7.83 17.22 -15.84
C LYS A 98 -9.09 17.66 -16.59
N ALA A 99 -10.26 17.62 -15.96
CA ALA A 99 -11.53 18.06 -16.56
C ALA A 99 -11.55 19.57 -16.83
N GLU A 100 -10.81 20.35 -16.05
CA GLU A 100 -10.62 21.80 -16.19
C GLU A 100 -9.56 22.18 -17.26
N GLY A 101 -8.92 21.17 -17.89
CA GLY A 101 -7.95 21.38 -18.96
C GLY A 101 -6.49 21.21 -18.55
N GLY A 102 -6.22 20.82 -17.33
CA GLY A 102 -4.88 20.47 -16.86
C GLY A 102 -4.32 19.23 -17.58
N ASP A 103 -3.03 19.22 -17.88
CA ASP A 103 -2.39 18.08 -18.54
C ASP A 103 -2.02 16.99 -17.53
N VAL A 104 -2.97 16.10 -17.31
CA VAL A 104 -2.81 14.94 -16.43
C VAL A 104 -2.90 13.65 -17.23
N ARG A 105 -1.85 12.84 -17.22
CA ARG A 105 -1.74 11.62 -18.02
C ARG A 105 -1.56 10.39 -17.14
N VAL A 106 -2.38 9.37 -17.34
CA VAL A 106 -2.28 8.09 -16.63
C VAL A 106 -1.20 7.25 -17.27
N VAL A 107 -0.31 6.73 -16.41
CA VAL A 107 0.78 5.82 -16.80
C VAL A 107 0.79 4.58 -15.91
N TYR A 108 1.37 3.49 -16.41
CA TYR A 108 1.49 2.23 -15.67
C TYR A 108 2.87 2.05 -14.98
N GLY A 109 3.79 3.00 -15.20
CA GLY A 109 5.11 2.99 -14.60
C GLY A 109 5.89 4.25 -14.97
N ILE A 110 6.96 4.48 -14.22
CA ILE A 110 7.85 5.64 -14.41
C ILE A 110 8.49 5.67 -15.80
N ASN A 111 8.82 4.52 -16.40
CA ASN A 111 9.37 4.42 -17.75
C ASN A 111 8.48 5.14 -18.76
N ARG A 112 7.15 4.96 -18.66
CA ARG A 112 6.22 5.65 -19.55
C ARG A 112 6.18 7.15 -19.30
N ALA A 113 6.36 7.59 -18.06
CA ALA A 113 6.46 9.02 -17.73
C ALA A 113 7.74 9.64 -18.32
N ILE A 114 8.86 8.93 -18.26
CA ILE A 114 10.13 9.34 -18.88
C ILE A 114 10.00 9.42 -20.41
N GLU A 115 9.40 8.41 -21.06
CA GLU A 115 9.14 8.45 -22.51
C GLU A 115 8.25 9.65 -22.95
N ILE A 116 7.39 10.14 -22.06
CA ILE A 116 6.61 11.34 -22.29
C ILE A 116 7.54 12.57 -22.22
N ALA A 117 8.36 12.67 -21.18
CA ALA A 117 9.31 13.77 -21.01
C ALA A 117 10.31 13.88 -22.18
N GLU A 118 10.78 12.73 -22.72
CA GLU A 118 11.67 12.71 -23.92
C GLU A 118 11.04 13.28 -25.17
N LYS A 119 9.72 13.36 -25.26
CA LYS A 119 8.96 13.80 -26.45
C LYS A 119 8.34 15.18 -26.31
N GLU A 120 8.38 15.74 -25.13
CA GLU A 120 7.76 17.00 -24.79
C GLU A 120 8.83 18.05 -24.49
N ASP A 121 8.57 19.29 -24.86
CA ASP A 121 9.42 20.42 -24.49
C ASP A 121 9.08 20.96 -23.09
N ASN A 122 7.89 20.62 -22.58
CA ASN A 122 7.43 21.03 -21.27
C ASN A 122 8.01 20.15 -20.17
N ASP A 123 8.07 20.70 -18.95
CA ASP A 123 8.39 19.93 -17.75
C ASP A 123 7.34 18.85 -17.48
N VAL A 124 7.79 17.67 -17.11
CA VAL A 124 6.96 16.52 -16.76
C VAL A 124 7.27 16.08 -15.34
N ALA A 125 6.27 16.03 -14.48
CA ALA A 125 6.39 15.51 -13.14
C ALA A 125 5.63 14.18 -13.00
N PHE A 126 6.29 13.17 -12.44
CA PHE A 126 5.68 11.89 -12.11
C PHE A 126 5.31 11.84 -10.64
N ILE A 127 4.01 11.75 -10.33
CA ILE A 127 3.55 11.51 -8.96
C ILE A 127 3.67 10.01 -8.69
N SER A 128 4.62 9.64 -7.87
CA SER A 128 4.97 8.26 -7.57
C SER A 128 4.51 7.88 -6.16
N ALA A 129 3.32 7.27 -6.07
CA ALA A 129 2.80 6.70 -4.84
C ALA A 129 3.07 5.20 -4.78
N GLY A 130 3.46 4.69 -3.63
CA GLY A 130 3.77 3.26 -3.47
C GLY A 130 4.47 2.96 -2.17
N PHE A 131 4.68 1.69 -1.94
CA PHE A 131 5.51 1.16 -0.86
C PHE A 131 6.80 0.54 -1.44
N GLU A 132 7.41 -0.36 -0.70
CA GLU A 132 8.64 -1.07 -1.08
C GLU A 132 8.54 -1.81 -2.43
N THR A 133 7.33 -2.11 -2.88
CA THR A 133 7.09 -2.77 -4.18
C THR A 133 7.22 -1.82 -5.37
N THR A 134 7.10 -0.52 -5.17
CA THR A 134 7.10 0.50 -6.24
C THR A 134 8.34 1.39 -6.19
N ALA A 135 8.80 1.76 -5.01
CA ALA A 135 9.94 2.66 -4.80
C ALA A 135 11.23 2.20 -5.51
N PRO A 136 11.61 0.90 -5.55
CA PRO A 136 12.84 0.46 -6.21
C PRO A 136 12.84 0.75 -7.72
N THR A 137 11.72 0.59 -8.41
CA THR A 137 11.61 0.89 -9.85
C THR A 137 11.80 2.39 -10.11
N THR A 138 11.16 3.23 -9.28
CA THR A 138 11.33 4.69 -9.36
C THR A 138 12.79 5.08 -9.13
N ALA A 139 13.44 4.51 -8.12
CA ALA A 139 14.84 4.79 -7.80
C ALA A 139 15.80 4.33 -8.93
N ALA A 140 15.55 3.16 -9.52
CA ALA A 140 16.38 2.63 -10.60
C ALA A 140 16.36 3.55 -11.84
N GLU A 141 15.18 4.06 -12.21
CA GLU A 141 15.06 4.98 -13.35
C GLU A 141 15.71 6.33 -13.06
N LEU A 142 15.60 6.86 -11.85
CA LEU A 142 16.28 8.11 -11.47
C LEU A 142 17.80 7.97 -11.48
N LEU A 143 18.34 6.80 -11.16
CA LEU A 143 19.77 6.50 -11.27
C LEU A 143 20.26 6.38 -12.72
N SER A 144 19.36 6.13 -13.66
CA SER A 144 19.66 6.00 -15.09
C SER A 144 19.75 7.33 -15.83
N THR A 145 19.76 8.45 -15.11
CA THR A 145 19.86 9.81 -15.64
C THR A 145 18.72 10.16 -16.61
N PRO A 146 17.49 10.38 -16.10
CA PRO A 146 16.34 10.77 -16.91
C PRO A 146 16.55 12.16 -17.57
N PRO A 147 15.70 12.57 -18.55
CA PRO A 147 15.75 13.89 -19.18
C PRO A 147 15.72 15.03 -18.15
N GLU A 148 16.35 16.17 -18.49
CA GLU A 148 16.42 17.33 -17.57
C GLU A 148 15.05 17.94 -17.23
N ASN A 149 14.07 17.81 -18.13
CA ASN A 149 12.69 18.26 -17.93
C ASN A 149 11.83 17.24 -17.18
N PHE A 150 12.42 16.14 -16.64
CA PHE A 150 11.70 15.14 -15.86
C PHE A 150 11.97 15.28 -14.37
N SER A 151 10.89 15.20 -13.57
CA SER A 151 10.97 15.23 -12.11
C SER A 151 10.02 14.21 -11.48
N VAL A 152 10.24 13.89 -10.22
CA VAL A 152 9.38 12.99 -9.44
C VAL A 152 8.89 13.69 -8.17
N LEU A 153 7.58 13.77 -8.01
CA LEU A 153 6.96 14.06 -6.72
C LEU A 153 6.79 12.71 -5.99
N SER A 154 7.67 12.45 -5.02
CA SER A 154 7.71 11.18 -4.32
C SER A 154 6.71 11.15 -3.17
N CYS A 155 5.63 10.41 -3.36
CA CYS A 155 4.61 10.10 -2.35
C CYS A 155 4.82 8.68 -1.77
N HIS A 156 6.04 8.13 -1.85
CA HIS A 156 6.34 6.81 -1.31
C HIS A 156 6.30 6.79 0.23
N ARG A 157 5.88 5.65 0.76
CA ARG A 157 5.94 5.31 2.20
C ARG A 157 6.61 3.95 2.36
N LEU A 158 6.99 3.62 3.58
CA LEU A 158 7.56 2.33 3.93
C LEU A 158 6.69 1.67 5.00
N ILE A 159 6.46 0.37 4.86
CA ILE A 159 5.60 -0.40 5.77
C ILE A 159 6.21 -0.56 7.17
N PRO A 160 7.49 -0.96 7.35
CA PRO A 160 8.03 -1.15 8.68
C PRO A 160 7.99 0.12 9.56
N PRO A 161 8.38 1.33 9.07
CA PRO A 161 8.26 2.55 9.87
C PRO A 161 6.81 2.93 10.21
N ALA A 162 5.85 2.61 9.32
CA ALA A 162 4.45 2.90 9.58
C ALA A 162 3.89 2.00 10.69
N ILE A 163 4.25 0.73 10.71
CA ILE A 163 3.91 -0.20 11.80
C ILE A 163 4.57 0.24 13.11
N ASP A 164 5.86 0.59 13.06
CA ASP A 164 6.62 1.07 14.22
C ASP A 164 5.95 2.28 14.88
N PHE A 165 5.56 3.26 14.08
CA PHE A 165 4.82 4.43 14.56
C PHE A 165 3.53 4.04 15.29
N LEU A 166 2.73 3.13 14.72
CA LEU A 166 1.47 2.68 15.31
C LEU A 166 1.67 1.94 16.63
N ILE A 167 2.67 1.06 16.69
CA ILE A 167 2.97 0.31 17.93
C ILE A 167 3.46 1.25 19.03
N ASN A 168 4.37 2.17 18.70
CA ASN A 168 4.95 3.11 19.66
C ASN A 168 3.98 4.23 20.07
N SER A 169 2.93 4.51 19.30
CA SER A 169 1.90 5.48 19.70
C SER A 169 1.11 5.02 20.92
N GLY A 170 1.07 3.72 21.19
CA GLY A 170 0.31 3.13 22.29
C GLY A 170 -1.22 3.19 22.12
N GLU A 171 -1.71 3.67 20.97
CA GLU A 171 -3.13 3.81 20.68
C GLU A 171 -3.79 2.48 20.26
N THR A 172 -2.97 1.48 19.90
CA THR A 172 -3.43 0.18 19.42
C THR A 172 -2.90 -0.95 20.30
N SER A 173 -3.80 -1.78 20.82
CA SER A 173 -3.43 -3.05 21.44
C SER A 173 -3.49 -4.15 20.37
N LEU A 174 -2.34 -4.52 19.82
CA LEU A 174 -2.23 -5.57 18.80
C LEU A 174 -1.67 -6.85 19.42
N ASN A 175 -2.26 -7.99 19.07
CA ASN A 175 -1.78 -9.30 19.50
C ASN A 175 -0.95 -9.99 18.42
N ALA A 176 -1.19 -9.68 17.13
CA ALA A 176 -0.42 -10.25 16.02
C ALA A 176 -0.44 -9.35 14.78
N LEU A 177 0.49 -9.60 13.84
CA LEU A 177 0.59 -8.92 12.55
C LEU A 177 0.56 -9.93 11.40
N ILE A 178 -0.17 -9.59 10.33
CA ILE A 178 -0.08 -10.28 9.05
C ILE A 178 0.66 -9.37 8.08
N GLN A 179 1.91 -9.76 7.75
CA GLN A 179 2.79 -9.01 6.88
C GLN A 179 2.49 -9.27 5.39
N PRO A 180 2.66 -8.25 4.54
CA PRO A 180 2.32 -8.35 3.11
C PRO A 180 3.38 -9.14 2.34
N GLY A 181 2.96 -10.25 1.73
CA GLY A 181 3.86 -11.13 0.97
C GLY A 181 4.62 -10.41 -0.14
N HIS A 182 4.00 -9.45 -0.85
CA HIS A 182 4.67 -8.67 -1.89
C HIS A 182 5.83 -7.83 -1.33
N VAL A 183 5.64 -7.13 -0.22
CA VAL A 183 6.69 -6.33 0.43
C VAL A 183 7.81 -7.24 0.94
N CYS A 184 7.44 -8.33 1.63
CA CYS A 184 8.44 -9.31 2.13
C CYS A 184 9.24 -9.97 1.00
N THR A 185 8.69 -10.10 -0.21
CA THR A 185 9.42 -10.59 -1.38
C THR A 185 10.52 -9.61 -1.82
N ILE A 186 10.30 -8.31 -1.66
CA ILE A 186 11.25 -7.26 -2.07
C ILE A 186 12.33 -7.03 -1.00
N ILE A 187 11.93 -6.84 0.26
CA ILE A 187 12.86 -6.44 1.34
C ILE A 187 13.20 -7.56 2.33
N GLY A 188 12.61 -8.75 2.18
CA GLY A 188 12.74 -9.85 3.13
C GLY A 188 11.93 -9.64 4.40
N THR A 189 12.10 -10.53 5.37
CA THR A 189 11.41 -10.47 6.68
C THR A 189 12.23 -9.73 7.74
N LYS A 190 13.53 -9.56 7.52
CA LYS A 190 14.44 -8.97 8.51
C LYS A 190 13.99 -7.60 9.05
N PRO A 191 13.46 -6.66 8.22
CA PRO A 191 12.96 -5.38 8.71
C PRO A 191 11.75 -5.46 9.64
N PHE A 192 11.12 -6.63 9.75
CA PHE A 192 9.96 -6.87 10.60
C PHE A 192 10.29 -7.64 11.88
N GLU A 193 11.46 -8.30 11.95
CA GLU A 193 11.81 -9.20 13.06
C GLU A 193 11.74 -8.52 14.43
N TYR A 194 12.11 -7.24 14.51
CA TYR A 194 12.13 -6.52 15.78
C TYR A 194 10.73 -6.34 16.41
N PHE A 195 9.64 -6.39 15.63
CA PHE A 195 8.30 -6.37 16.20
C PHE A 195 8.02 -7.63 17.04
N SER A 196 8.63 -8.76 16.68
CA SER A 196 8.53 -9.97 17.47
C SER A 196 9.55 -10.01 18.62
N THR A 197 10.79 -9.54 18.38
CA THR A 197 11.87 -9.62 19.39
C THR A 197 11.71 -8.59 20.50
N ASP A 198 11.36 -7.35 20.16
CA ASP A 198 11.36 -6.23 21.09
C ASP A 198 9.96 -5.95 21.68
N PHE A 199 8.90 -6.18 20.90
CA PHE A 199 7.51 -5.97 21.32
C PHE A 199 6.76 -7.26 21.63
N GLY A 200 7.34 -8.44 21.32
CA GLY A 200 6.70 -9.73 21.56
C GLY A 200 5.46 -9.99 20.70
N ILE A 201 5.30 -9.28 19.57
CA ILE A 201 4.15 -9.40 18.69
C ILE A 201 4.40 -10.50 17.66
N PRO A 202 3.68 -11.64 17.69
CA PRO A 202 3.77 -12.68 16.67
C PRO A 202 3.44 -12.15 15.29
N GLN A 203 4.08 -12.70 14.25
CA GLN A 203 3.88 -12.27 12.88
C GLN A 203 3.80 -13.47 11.93
N ALA A 204 2.96 -13.35 10.92
CA ALA A 204 2.92 -14.25 9.78
C ALA A 204 3.03 -13.47 8.48
N VAL A 205 3.74 -14.02 7.49
CA VAL A 205 3.74 -13.47 6.12
C VAL A 205 2.68 -14.20 5.33
N ALA A 206 1.68 -13.49 4.81
CA ALA A 206 0.61 -14.09 4.04
C ALA A 206 0.73 -13.79 2.54
N GLY A 207 0.31 -14.77 1.72
CA GLY A 207 -0.05 -14.57 0.33
C GLY A 207 -1.43 -13.89 0.22
N PHE A 208 -2.07 -14.02 -0.94
CA PHE A 208 -3.27 -13.23 -1.27
C PHE A 208 -4.51 -14.08 -1.56
N ASN A 209 -4.41 -15.41 -1.44
CA ASN A 209 -5.57 -16.28 -1.51
C ASN A 209 -6.28 -16.36 -0.15
N PRO A 210 -7.59 -16.65 -0.12
CA PRO A 210 -8.33 -16.79 1.14
C PRO A 210 -7.71 -17.78 2.11
N LEU A 211 -7.13 -18.87 1.61
CA LEU A 211 -6.46 -19.88 2.41
C LEU A 211 -5.18 -19.34 3.07
N ASP A 212 -4.41 -18.50 2.36
CA ASP A 212 -3.18 -17.89 2.89
C ASP A 212 -3.52 -17.00 4.09
N ILE A 213 -4.63 -16.25 3.99
CA ILE A 213 -5.11 -15.41 5.10
C ILE A 213 -5.53 -16.27 6.29
N LEU A 214 -6.34 -17.32 6.08
CA LEU A 214 -6.75 -18.22 7.15
C LEU A 214 -5.58 -18.95 7.82
N MET A 215 -4.52 -19.23 7.07
CA MET A 215 -3.30 -19.85 7.62
C MET A 215 -2.46 -18.88 8.45
N SER A 216 -2.66 -17.60 8.29
CA SER A 216 -1.91 -16.55 9.00
C SER A 216 -2.63 -16.03 10.26
N VAL A 217 -3.90 -16.41 10.44
CA VAL A 217 -4.69 -16.21 11.65
C VAL A 217 -4.35 -17.28 12.69
#